data_1e1933fafc73f017cb9a47d144435a3b
#
_entry.id   1e1933fafc73f017cb9a47d144435a3b
#
_cell.length_a   1.000
_cell.length_b   1.000
_cell.length_c   1.000
_cell.angle_alpha   90.00
_cell.angle_beta   90.00
_cell.angle_gamma   90.00
#
_symmetry.space_group_name_H-M   'P 1'
#
loop_
_entity.id
_entity.type
_entity.pdbx_description
1 polymer ?
#
loop_
_entity_poly.entity_id
_entity_poly.type
_entity_poly.pdbx_seq_one_letter_code
_entity_poly.pdbx_strand_id
1 'polypeptide(L)'
;EAYVSTLNCPYTDPLALKAIEMVFDYLPASYRCNMEARAKMHDAQCLAGMAFSNALLGIVHSMAHKTGAAFSTGHIPHGCANAIYLPYVIKYNAKDKVAASRYAEIARRMGLPGTSEKALINSLCAKIDEFNAKMNIPKTLKEFGINEDEFKEKLDKIAELAVGDACTGSNPRAIDPA
;
A
#
# COMPACT_ATOMS: atom_id res chain seq x y z
N GLU A 1 -0.48 -5.49 -1.86
CA GLU A 1 -0.91 -5.56 -3.26
C GLU A 1 -0.76 -6.96 -3.84
N ALA A 2 0.38 -7.65 -3.65
CA ALA A 2 0.55 -9.02 -4.13
C ALA A 2 -0.57 -9.97 -3.68
N TYR A 3 -1.03 -9.83 -2.43
CA TYR A 3 -2.09 -10.66 -1.88
C TYR A 3 -3.46 -10.44 -2.55
N VAL A 4 -3.77 -9.23 -2.99
CA VAL A 4 -5.03 -8.90 -3.68
C VAL A 4 -4.89 -8.85 -5.21
N SER A 5 -3.69 -8.98 -5.74
CA SER A 5 -3.42 -9.01 -7.18
C SER A 5 -4.28 -10.04 -7.91
N THR A 6 -4.66 -9.77 -9.15
CA THR A 6 -5.32 -10.74 -10.03
C THR A 6 -4.44 -11.95 -10.39
N LEU A 7 -3.13 -11.82 -10.17
CA LEU A 7 -2.12 -12.86 -10.39
C LEU A 7 -1.70 -13.60 -9.12
N ASN A 8 -2.41 -13.36 -7.99
CA ASN A 8 -2.16 -14.10 -6.76
C ASN A 8 -2.34 -15.60 -6.95
N CYS A 9 -1.60 -16.39 -6.19
CA CYS A 9 -1.67 -17.84 -6.26
C CYS A 9 -1.25 -18.49 -4.93
N PRO A 10 -1.49 -19.82 -4.75
CA PRO A 10 -1.11 -20.54 -3.53
C PRO A 10 0.37 -20.44 -3.16
N TYR A 11 1.23 -20.11 -4.09
CA TYR A 11 2.66 -19.89 -3.86
C TYR A 11 2.94 -18.48 -3.31
N THR A 12 2.29 -17.44 -3.82
CA THR A 12 2.54 -16.05 -3.43
C THR A 12 1.80 -15.63 -2.17
N ASP A 13 0.61 -16.18 -1.95
CA ASP A 13 -0.26 -15.80 -0.84
C ASP A 13 0.38 -16.02 0.54
N PRO A 14 1.00 -17.18 0.84
CA PRO A 14 1.64 -17.37 2.14
C PRO A 14 2.80 -16.41 2.38
N LEU A 15 3.56 -16.09 1.35
CA LEU A 15 4.68 -15.15 1.43
C LEU A 15 4.18 -13.73 1.74
N ALA A 16 3.15 -13.27 1.01
CA ALA A 16 2.54 -11.96 1.21
C ALA A 16 1.93 -11.84 2.62
N LEU A 17 1.16 -12.83 3.05
CA LEU A 17 0.55 -12.85 4.39
C LEU A 17 1.61 -12.85 5.49
N LYS A 18 2.67 -13.67 5.35
CA LYS A 18 3.75 -13.70 6.34
C LYS A 18 4.49 -12.37 6.42
N ALA A 19 4.74 -11.73 5.27
CA ALA A 19 5.33 -10.39 5.25
C ALA A 19 4.44 -9.37 5.98
N ILE A 20 3.12 -9.39 5.74
CA ILE A 20 2.16 -8.51 6.42
C ILE A 20 2.19 -8.72 7.94
N GLU A 21 2.12 -9.98 8.42
CA GLU A 21 2.21 -10.31 9.84
C GLU A 21 3.48 -9.72 10.47
N MET A 22 4.63 -9.95 9.84
CA MET A 22 5.92 -9.44 10.33
C MET A 22 5.97 -7.91 10.35
N VAL A 23 5.37 -7.23 9.36
CA VAL A 23 5.27 -5.77 9.37
C VAL A 23 4.46 -5.29 10.57
N PHE A 24 3.32 -5.91 10.84
CA PHE A 24 2.48 -5.55 12.00
C PHE A 24 3.22 -5.73 13.33
N ASP A 25 3.98 -6.81 13.45
CA ASP A 25 4.70 -7.17 14.69
C ASP A 25 5.93 -6.28 14.92
N TYR A 26 6.71 -6.01 13.87
CA TYR A 26 8.06 -5.47 14.03
C TYR A 26 8.25 -4.04 13.55
N LEU A 27 7.41 -3.50 12.66
CA LEU A 27 7.63 -2.17 12.08
C LEU A 27 7.74 -1.05 13.14
N PRO A 28 6.87 -0.97 14.17
CA PRO A 28 6.99 0.09 15.16
C PRO A 28 8.28 0.04 15.99
N ALA A 29 8.75 -1.17 16.30
CA ALA A 29 10.02 -1.35 17.03
C ALA A 29 11.22 -1.06 16.14
N SER A 30 11.17 -1.50 14.88
CA SER A 30 12.20 -1.23 13.87
C SER A 30 12.37 0.28 13.64
N TYR A 31 11.26 1.01 13.55
CA TYR A 31 11.30 2.48 13.41
C TYR A 31 11.99 3.17 14.61
N ARG A 32 11.86 2.62 15.80
CA ARG A 32 12.58 3.09 16.99
C ARG A 32 14.00 2.53 17.12
N CYS A 33 14.60 2.10 16.02
CA CYS A 33 15.98 1.60 15.93
C CYS A 33 16.28 0.32 16.75
N ASN A 34 15.27 -0.50 17.07
CA ASN A 34 15.50 -1.84 17.61
C ASN A 34 16.14 -2.73 16.54
N MET A 35 17.36 -3.19 16.76
CA MET A 35 18.16 -3.89 15.74
C MET A 35 17.61 -5.28 15.42
N GLU A 36 17.03 -5.99 16.38
CA GLU A 36 16.38 -7.28 16.14
C GLU A 36 15.14 -7.09 15.26
N ALA A 37 14.29 -6.12 15.59
CA ALA A 37 13.12 -5.78 14.79
C ALA A 37 13.52 -5.32 13.37
N ARG A 38 14.64 -4.60 13.21
CA ARG A 38 15.15 -4.23 11.87
C ARG A 38 15.54 -5.46 11.06
N ALA A 39 16.22 -6.44 11.66
CA ALA A 39 16.53 -7.70 10.99
C ALA A 39 15.25 -8.42 10.54
N LYS A 40 14.21 -8.47 11.40
CA LYS A 40 12.91 -9.03 11.04
C LYS A 40 12.22 -8.27 9.90
N MET A 41 12.36 -6.95 9.85
CA MET A 41 11.83 -6.15 8.75
C MET A 41 12.58 -6.39 7.42
N HIS A 42 13.87 -6.70 7.44
CA HIS A 42 14.59 -7.16 6.25
C HIS A 42 14.06 -8.49 5.73
N ASP A 43 13.81 -9.46 6.63
CA ASP A 43 13.18 -10.73 6.25
C ASP A 43 11.78 -10.49 5.67
N ALA A 44 10.97 -9.64 6.31
CA ALA A 44 9.62 -9.29 5.84
C ALA A 44 9.64 -8.67 4.44
N GLN A 45 10.56 -7.75 4.19
CA GLN A 45 10.72 -7.10 2.88
C GLN A 45 11.15 -8.12 1.81
N CYS A 46 12.03 -9.07 2.15
CA CYS A 46 12.42 -10.14 1.25
C CYS A 46 11.22 -11.04 0.88
N LEU A 47 10.42 -11.44 1.86
CA LEU A 47 9.19 -12.23 1.64
C LEU A 47 8.19 -11.47 0.76
N ALA A 48 7.98 -10.17 1.04
CA ALA A 48 7.15 -9.32 0.20
C ALA A 48 7.68 -9.26 -1.24
N GLY A 49 9.00 -9.10 -1.40
CA GLY A 49 9.68 -9.11 -2.70
C GLY A 49 9.43 -10.39 -3.48
N MET A 50 9.59 -11.55 -2.85
CA MET A 50 9.29 -12.84 -3.48
C MET A 50 7.82 -12.97 -3.87
N ALA A 51 6.90 -12.45 -3.06
CA ALA A 51 5.48 -12.48 -3.38
C ALA A 51 5.17 -11.60 -4.61
N PHE A 52 5.53 -10.33 -4.58
CA PHE A 52 5.16 -9.42 -5.67
C PHE A 52 5.99 -9.60 -6.95
N SER A 53 7.17 -10.18 -6.88
CA SER A 53 7.91 -10.55 -8.10
C SER A 53 7.19 -11.62 -8.93
N ASN A 54 6.27 -12.36 -8.33
CA ASN A 54 5.48 -13.40 -9.00
C ASN A 54 4.01 -13.00 -9.19
N ALA A 55 3.38 -12.36 -8.20
CA ALA A 55 1.98 -11.91 -8.26
C ALA A 55 1.81 -10.51 -8.84
N LEU A 56 2.92 -9.79 -9.09
CA LEU A 56 2.93 -8.36 -9.39
C LEU A 56 2.31 -7.50 -8.28
N LEU A 57 2.09 -6.24 -8.59
CA LEU A 57 1.65 -5.21 -7.66
C LEU A 57 0.28 -4.64 -8.07
N GLY A 58 0.00 -3.41 -7.78
CA GLY A 58 -1.24 -2.73 -8.11
C GLY A 58 -1.05 -1.21 -8.21
N ILE A 59 -2.15 -0.50 -8.11
CA ILE A 59 -2.19 0.95 -8.35
C ILE A 59 -1.54 1.80 -7.26
N VAL A 60 -1.29 1.27 -6.06
CA VAL A 60 -0.49 1.99 -5.06
C VAL A 60 0.89 2.25 -5.62
N HIS A 61 1.54 1.20 -6.12
CA HIS A 61 2.88 1.31 -6.72
C HIS A 61 2.85 2.11 -8.01
N SER A 62 1.85 1.90 -8.88
CA SER A 62 1.71 2.67 -10.12
C SER A 62 1.66 4.18 -9.85
N MET A 63 0.86 4.62 -8.91
CA MET A 63 0.80 6.03 -8.51
C MET A 63 2.09 6.50 -7.86
N ALA A 64 2.68 5.71 -6.96
CA ALA A 64 3.93 6.05 -6.28
C ALA A 64 5.09 6.23 -7.26
N HIS A 65 5.20 5.39 -8.29
CA HIS A 65 6.20 5.52 -9.36
C HIS A 65 6.10 6.86 -10.09
N LYS A 66 4.88 7.35 -10.32
CA LYS A 66 4.65 8.57 -11.10
C LYS A 66 4.70 9.84 -10.27
N THR A 67 4.45 9.76 -8.97
CA THR A 67 4.49 10.93 -8.09
C THR A 67 5.85 11.21 -7.45
N GLY A 68 6.70 10.19 -7.30
CA GLY A 68 7.98 10.32 -6.58
C GLY A 68 8.86 11.46 -7.06
N ALA A 69 8.97 11.66 -8.37
CA ALA A 69 9.81 12.70 -8.99
C ALA A 69 9.00 13.68 -9.87
N ALA A 70 7.67 13.73 -9.72
CA ALA A 70 6.81 14.55 -10.56
C ALA A 70 6.88 16.04 -10.22
N PHE A 71 7.22 16.38 -8.98
CA PHE A 71 7.10 17.73 -8.45
C PHE A 71 8.45 18.43 -8.29
N SER A 72 8.50 19.71 -8.66
CA SER A 72 9.68 20.56 -8.48
C SER A 72 9.91 20.92 -7.01
N THR A 73 8.84 20.93 -6.21
CA THR A 73 8.85 21.32 -4.79
C THR A 73 9.36 20.22 -3.86
N GLY A 74 9.51 18.98 -4.35
CA GLY A 74 10.08 17.91 -3.53
C GLY A 74 10.02 16.54 -4.18
N HIS A 75 11.01 15.72 -3.85
CA HIS A 75 11.03 14.30 -4.18
C HIS A 75 10.38 13.51 -3.04
N ILE A 76 9.31 12.78 -3.34
CA ILE A 76 8.64 11.94 -2.36
C ILE A 76 9.30 10.56 -2.36
N PRO A 77 9.90 10.10 -1.26
CA PRO A 77 10.44 8.76 -1.17
C PRO A 77 9.38 7.72 -1.51
N HIS A 78 9.75 6.72 -2.30
CA HIS A 78 8.83 5.70 -2.82
C HIS A 78 7.95 5.06 -1.73
N GLY A 79 8.56 4.62 -0.62
CA GLY A 79 7.82 4.04 0.51
C GLY A 79 6.85 5.02 1.17
N CYS A 80 7.18 6.30 1.23
CA CYS A 80 6.31 7.34 1.76
C CYS A 80 5.09 7.55 0.85
N ALA A 81 5.29 7.63 -0.46
CA ALA A 81 4.19 7.74 -1.43
C ALA A 81 3.25 6.53 -1.33
N ASN A 82 3.80 5.31 -1.29
CA ASN A 82 3.01 4.09 -1.10
C ASN A 82 2.20 4.13 0.21
N ALA A 83 2.79 4.55 1.31
CA ALA A 83 2.12 4.62 2.60
C ALA A 83 0.98 5.64 2.63
N ILE A 84 1.15 6.78 1.95
CA ILE A 84 0.10 7.81 1.80
C ILE A 84 -1.09 7.25 0.98
N TYR A 85 -0.83 6.56 -0.13
CA TYR A 85 -1.88 6.08 -1.03
C TYR A 85 -2.61 4.83 -0.53
N LEU A 86 -1.94 3.98 0.23
CA LEU A 86 -2.43 2.64 0.58
C LEU A 86 -3.84 2.64 1.19
N PRO A 87 -4.21 3.46 2.19
CA PRO A 87 -5.57 3.44 2.75
C PRO A 87 -6.66 3.81 1.73
N TYR A 88 -6.36 4.71 0.80
CA TYR A 88 -7.29 5.12 -0.26
C TYR A 88 -7.51 4.01 -1.28
N VAL A 89 -6.43 3.36 -1.69
CA VAL A 89 -6.48 2.25 -2.66
C VAL A 89 -7.17 1.03 -2.07
N ILE A 90 -6.95 0.70 -0.79
CA ILE A 90 -7.70 -0.37 -0.12
C ILE A 90 -9.21 -0.10 -0.22
N LYS A 91 -9.66 1.13 0.08
CA LYS A 91 -11.08 1.52 -0.02
C LYS A 91 -11.60 1.46 -1.46
N TYR A 92 -10.77 1.83 -2.43
CA TYR A 92 -11.12 1.75 -3.86
C TYR A 92 -11.25 0.29 -4.31
N ASN A 93 -10.26 -0.55 -4.04
CA ASN A 93 -10.21 -1.95 -4.42
C ASN A 93 -11.24 -2.80 -3.66
N ALA A 94 -11.64 -2.41 -2.46
CA ALA A 94 -12.68 -3.09 -1.67
C ALA A 94 -14.10 -3.02 -2.29
N LYS A 95 -14.29 -2.33 -3.40
CA LYS A 95 -15.51 -2.41 -4.23
C LYS A 95 -15.53 -3.68 -5.09
N ASP A 96 -14.40 -4.32 -5.31
CA ASP A 96 -14.30 -5.68 -5.82
C ASP A 96 -14.52 -6.69 -4.68
N LYS A 97 -15.38 -7.69 -4.90
CA LYS A 97 -15.76 -8.64 -3.84
C LYS A 97 -14.61 -9.53 -3.39
N VAL A 98 -13.76 -9.94 -4.31
CA VAL A 98 -12.63 -10.83 -4.00
C VAL A 98 -11.58 -10.04 -3.20
N ALA A 99 -11.24 -8.84 -3.65
CA ALA A 99 -10.32 -7.97 -2.92
C ALA A 99 -10.85 -7.61 -1.52
N ALA A 100 -12.14 -7.29 -1.39
CA ALA A 100 -12.77 -7.00 -0.10
C ALA A 100 -12.62 -8.16 0.88
N SER A 101 -12.93 -9.39 0.44
CA SER A 101 -12.76 -10.59 1.26
C SER A 101 -11.31 -10.80 1.70
N ARG A 102 -10.34 -10.58 0.81
CA ARG A 102 -8.91 -10.73 1.10
C ARG A 102 -8.40 -9.65 2.06
N TYR A 103 -8.83 -8.40 1.93
CA TYR A 103 -8.52 -7.35 2.91
C TYR A 103 -9.13 -7.65 4.29
N ALA A 104 -10.35 -8.14 4.34
CA ALA A 104 -10.97 -8.55 5.58
C ALA A 104 -10.25 -9.76 6.22
N GLU A 105 -9.72 -10.68 5.42
CA GLU A 105 -8.89 -11.78 5.92
C GLU A 105 -7.60 -11.26 6.55
N ILE A 106 -6.90 -10.31 5.93
CA ILE A 106 -5.74 -9.65 6.54
C ILE A 106 -6.12 -9.08 7.92
N ALA A 107 -7.22 -8.33 7.99
CA ALA A 107 -7.67 -7.72 9.24
C ALA A 107 -7.95 -8.78 10.33
N ARG A 108 -8.61 -9.90 9.99
CA ARG A 108 -8.85 -11.00 10.93
C ARG A 108 -7.56 -11.64 11.43
N ARG A 109 -6.62 -11.91 10.52
CA ARG A 109 -5.31 -12.50 10.88
C ARG A 109 -4.50 -11.59 11.80
N MET A 110 -4.63 -10.28 11.62
CA MET A 110 -3.97 -9.29 12.48
C MET A 110 -4.74 -9.00 13.77
N GLY A 111 -5.83 -9.72 14.04
CA GLY A 111 -6.63 -9.53 15.26
C GLY A 111 -7.33 -8.18 15.31
N LEU A 112 -7.58 -7.52 14.18
CA LEU A 112 -8.23 -6.22 14.16
C LEU A 112 -9.74 -6.35 14.41
N PRO A 113 -10.36 -5.36 15.10
CA PRO A 113 -11.77 -5.42 15.45
C PRO A 113 -12.67 -5.26 14.23
N GLY A 114 -13.79 -6.00 14.23
CA GLY A 114 -14.84 -5.90 13.22
C GLY A 114 -15.64 -7.18 13.09
N THR A 115 -16.96 -7.05 12.95
CA THR A 115 -17.90 -8.17 12.78
C THR A 115 -18.36 -8.34 11.34
N SER A 116 -18.17 -7.33 10.50
CA SER A 116 -18.48 -7.37 9.08
C SER A 116 -17.23 -7.12 8.25
N GLU A 117 -17.25 -7.54 6.99
CA GLU A 117 -16.17 -7.31 6.02
C GLU A 117 -15.82 -5.82 5.91
N LYS A 118 -16.83 -4.95 5.80
CA LYS A 118 -16.65 -3.50 5.78
C LYS A 118 -15.99 -2.97 7.07
N ALA A 119 -16.40 -3.46 8.23
CA ALA A 119 -15.81 -3.05 9.51
C ALA A 119 -14.35 -3.47 9.61
N LEU A 120 -14.01 -4.69 9.19
CA LEU A 120 -12.64 -5.20 9.16
C LEU A 120 -11.73 -4.39 8.22
N ILE A 121 -12.22 -4.06 7.02
CA ILE A 121 -11.48 -3.22 6.07
C ILE A 121 -11.24 -1.80 6.65
N ASN A 122 -12.25 -1.22 7.29
CA ASN A 122 -12.07 0.08 7.96
C ASN A 122 -11.03 0.01 9.09
N SER A 123 -11.05 -1.08 9.87
CA SER A 123 -10.06 -1.31 10.93
C SER A 123 -8.64 -1.49 10.37
N LEU A 124 -8.51 -2.16 9.22
CA LEU A 124 -7.23 -2.28 8.51
C LEU A 124 -6.71 -0.91 8.08
N CYS A 125 -7.55 -0.09 7.43
CA CYS A 125 -7.17 1.27 7.04
C CYS A 125 -6.79 2.13 8.26
N ALA A 126 -7.58 2.07 9.33
CA ALA A 126 -7.30 2.80 10.56
C ALA A 126 -5.96 2.38 11.20
N LYS A 127 -5.62 1.08 11.12
CA LYS A 127 -4.34 0.58 11.63
C LYS A 127 -3.16 1.06 10.79
N ILE A 128 -3.32 1.14 9.48
CA ILE A 128 -2.31 1.71 8.58
C ILE A 128 -2.14 3.21 8.87
N ASP A 129 -3.23 3.95 9.04
CA ASP A 129 -3.20 5.37 9.42
C ASP A 129 -2.51 5.58 10.78
N GLU A 130 -2.72 4.69 11.74
CA GLU A 130 -2.03 4.70 13.04
C GLU A 130 -0.51 4.49 12.87
N PHE A 131 -0.09 3.54 12.03
CA PHE A 131 1.33 3.34 11.73
C PHE A 131 1.94 4.56 11.07
N ASN A 132 1.26 5.10 10.05
CA ASN A 132 1.71 6.31 9.36
C ASN A 132 1.92 7.48 10.34
N ALA A 133 0.95 7.71 11.23
CA ALA A 133 1.05 8.76 12.24
C ALA A 133 2.23 8.53 13.21
N LYS A 134 2.43 7.29 13.67
CA LYS A 134 3.55 6.94 14.58
C LYS A 134 4.92 7.09 13.94
N MET A 135 5.00 7.01 12.63
CA MET A 135 6.24 7.14 11.85
C MET A 135 6.39 8.51 11.17
N ASN A 136 5.55 9.48 11.56
CA ASN A 136 5.55 10.84 11.00
C ASN A 136 5.38 10.86 9.47
N ILE A 137 4.65 9.89 8.89
CA ILE A 137 4.26 9.91 7.50
C ILE A 137 3.03 10.80 7.36
N PRO A 138 3.07 11.85 6.52
CA PRO A 138 1.93 12.75 6.33
C PRO A 138 0.75 12.02 5.68
N LYS A 139 -0.46 12.50 5.96
CA LYS A 139 -1.69 11.88 5.42
C LYS A 139 -1.93 12.22 3.96
N THR A 140 -1.37 13.32 3.48
CA THR A 140 -1.61 13.84 2.14
C THR A 140 -0.32 14.35 1.52
N LEU A 141 -0.30 14.47 0.19
CA LEU A 141 0.80 15.09 -0.54
C LEU A 141 0.98 16.56 -0.15
N LYS A 142 -0.11 17.26 0.17
CA LYS A 142 -0.06 18.64 0.65
C LYS A 142 0.65 18.76 1.99
N GLU A 143 0.35 17.86 2.94
CA GLU A 143 1.06 17.80 4.23
C GLU A 143 2.52 17.39 4.07
N PHE A 144 2.87 16.63 3.03
CA PHE A 144 4.26 16.34 2.66
C PHE A 144 5.01 17.58 2.18
N GLY A 145 4.30 18.61 1.73
CA GLY A 145 4.87 19.86 1.24
C GLY A 145 4.77 20.06 -0.28
N ILE A 146 3.99 19.22 -0.97
CA ILE A 146 3.74 19.40 -2.40
C ILE A 146 2.78 20.58 -2.60
N ASN A 147 3.17 21.49 -3.52
CA ASN A 147 2.34 22.62 -3.90
C ASN A 147 1.04 22.14 -4.58
N GLU A 148 -0.11 22.69 -4.13
CA GLU A 148 -1.42 22.25 -4.59
C GLU A 148 -1.67 22.63 -6.05
N ASP A 149 -1.20 23.79 -6.51
CA ASP A 149 -1.39 24.23 -7.89
C ASP A 149 -0.53 23.38 -8.84
N GLU A 150 0.73 23.11 -8.47
CA GLU A 150 1.60 22.20 -9.20
C GLU A 150 1.01 20.78 -9.27
N PHE A 151 0.41 20.31 -8.17
CA PHE A 151 -0.28 19.01 -8.15
C PHE A 151 -1.44 18.97 -9.14
N LYS A 152 -2.30 20.00 -9.15
CA LYS A 152 -3.45 20.10 -10.06
C LYS A 152 -3.01 20.16 -11.54
N GLU A 153 -1.97 20.92 -11.82
CA GLU A 153 -1.40 21.02 -13.18
C GLU A 153 -0.91 19.66 -13.71
N LYS A 154 -0.33 18.84 -12.84
CA LYS A 154 0.29 17.56 -13.22
C LYS A 154 -0.61 16.35 -13.04
N LEU A 155 -1.78 16.50 -12.40
CA LEU A 155 -2.65 15.40 -11.98
C LEU A 155 -3.05 14.49 -13.13
N ASP A 156 -3.54 15.05 -14.23
CA ASP A 156 -4.00 14.27 -15.41
C ASP A 156 -2.85 13.47 -16.00
N LYS A 157 -1.68 14.08 -16.10
CA LYS A 157 -0.49 13.42 -16.64
C LYS A 157 0.01 12.29 -15.70
N ILE A 158 -0.04 12.51 -14.40
CA ILE A 158 0.31 11.48 -13.40
C ILE A 158 -0.68 10.32 -13.50
N ALA A 159 -1.99 10.60 -13.60
CA ALA A 159 -3.02 9.59 -13.71
C ALA A 159 -2.86 8.75 -15.00
N GLU A 160 -2.69 9.40 -16.15
CA GLU A 160 -2.44 8.73 -17.43
C GLU A 160 -1.22 7.79 -17.37
N LEU A 161 -0.10 8.30 -16.86
CA LEU A 161 1.12 7.52 -16.72
C LEU A 161 0.99 6.37 -15.69
N ALA A 162 0.22 6.56 -14.62
CA ALA A 162 -0.03 5.52 -13.64
C ALA A 162 -0.89 4.40 -14.22
N VAL A 163 -1.91 4.73 -15.00
CA VAL A 163 -2.73 3.72 -15.71
C VAL A 163 -1.88 2.90 -16.69
N GLY A 164 -0.93 3.51 -17.37
CA GLY A 164 0.01 2.83 -18.26
C GLY A 164 1.16 2.08 -17.57
N ASP A 165 1.26 2.14 -16.25
CA ASP A 165 2.32 1.46 -15.49
C ASP A 165 2.09 -0.06 -15.45
N ALA A 166 3.17 -0.83 -15.51
CA ALA A 166 3.13 -2.29 -15.50
C ALA A 166 2.40 -2.87 -14.29
N CYS A 167 2.45 -2.19 -13.14
CA CYS A 167 1.78 -2.64 -11.92
C CYS A 167 0.26 -2.52 -11.97
N THR A 168 -0.29 -1.65 -12.82
CA THR A 168 -1.75 -1.42 -12.92
C THR A 168 -2.49 -2.63 -13.45
N GLY A 169 -1.88 -3.39 -14.36
CA GLY A 169 -2.52 -4.53 -15.02
C GLY A 169 -2.91 -5.69 -14.09
N SER A 170 -2.31 -5.77 -12.91
CA SER A 170 -2.61 -6.80 -11.89
C SER A 170 -3.48 -6.29 -10.75
N ASN A 171 -3.92 -5.04 -10.79
CA ASN A 171 -4.82 -4.50 -9.77
C ASN A 171 -6.18 -5.23 -9.80
N PRO A 172 -6.77 -5.61 -8.64
CA PRO A 172 -8.01 -6.40 -8.61
C PRO A 172 -9.22 -5.68 -9.22
N ARG A 173 -9.23 -4.36 -9.17
CA ARG A 173 -10.29 -3.54 -9.77
C ARG A 173 -9.74 -2.76 -10.95
N ALA A 174 -10.43 -2.85 -12.10
CA ALA A 174 -10.09 -2.08 -13.28
C ALA A 174 -10.09 -0.57 -13.00
N ILE A 175 -9.17 0.14 -13.63
CA ILE A 175 -8.97 1.57 -13.49
C ILE A 175 -9.10 2.25 -14.82
N ASP A 176 -9.77 3.40 -14.78
CA ASP A 176 -9.88 4.37 -15.84
C ASP A 176 -9.23 5.68 -15.34
N PRO A 177 -8.50 6.43 -16.17
CA PRO A 177 -7.93 7.73 -15.80
C PRO A 177 -8.96 8.81 -15.48
N ALA A 178 -10.23 8.65 -15.94
CA ALA A 178 -11.31 9.61 -15.77
C ALA A 178 -11.93 9.62 -14.37
#